data_1e48bbd140334fb6128defe5c18b9960
#
_entry.id   1e48bbd140334fb6128defe5c18b9960
#
_cell.length_a   1.000
_cell.length_b   1.000
_cell.length_c   1.000
_cell.angle_alpha   90.00
_cell.angle_beta   90.00
_cell.angle_gamma   90.00
#
_symmetry.space_group_name_H-M   'P 1'
#
loop_
_entity.id
_entity.type
_entity.pdbx_description
1 polymer ?
#
loop_
_entity_poly.entity_id
_entity_poly.type
_entity_poly.pdbx_seq_one_letter_code
_entity_poly.pdbx_strand_id
1 'polypeptide(L)'
;MSSVRATALAAAALCATAGPLSAQIYIVPPVFTSDPVSGSEEGLGLPLPGATPEEYSAALVWGLRSGLNIAALQCARNEFYDTTGNYNALLTDHRKELAAAHVALTNYYARSNGGSASAKKVVMTRAGMNAINQYDTRSYNGWSTLYAQRGFCHQASQVGKALRFVPIGGLLPFAQANMRSLRNSLIFAGDPLFATRRPYFPAPEIRYPDNCYDKRGDVKAKCLR
;
A
#
# COMPACT_ATOMS: atom_id res chain seq x y z
N MET A 1 -45.22 43.52 33.17
CA MET A 1 -44.10 42.61 33.49
C MET A 1 -44.30 41.20 32.90
N SER A 2 -45.36 40.91 32.17
CA SER A 2 -45.63 39.52 31.64
C SER A 2 -45.06 39.24 30.24
N SER A 3 -44.79 40.24 29.42
CA SER A 3 -44.30 40.05 28.04
C SER A 3 -42.83 39.65 27.92
N VAL A 4 -41.96 40.09 28.83
CA VAL A 4 -40.53 39.80 28.82
C VAL A 4 -40.24 38.32 29.18
N ARG A 5 -41.10 37.72 30.01
CA ARG A 5 -40.92 36.29 30.40
C ARG A 5 -41.32 35.30 29.29
N ALA A 6 -42.26 35.67 28.46
CA ALA A 6 -42.73 34.83 27.33
C ALA A 6 -41.69 34.79 26.20
N THR A 7 -40.99 35.89 25.92
CA THR A 7 -39.94 35.95 24.90
C THR A 7 -38.69 35.21 25.32
N ALA A 8 -38.33 35.20 26.60
CA ALA A 8 -37.16 34.45 27.11
C ALA A 8 -37.37 32.91 27.04
N LEU A 9 -38.58 32.41 27.27
CA LEU A 9 -38.91 31.02 27.14
C LEU A 9 -38.91 30.52 25.68
N ALA A 10 -39.34 31.35 24.73
CA ALA A 10 -39.34 31.00 23.30
C ALA A 10 -37.90 30.94 22.74
N ALA A 11 -36.98 31.78 23.18
CA ALA A 11 -35.59 31.77 22.78
C ALA A 11 -34.84 30.54 23.34
N ALA A 12 -35.13 30.10 24.56
CA ALA A 12 -34.56 28.91 25.17
C ALA A 12 -35.00 27.58 24.50
N ALA A 13 -36.26 27.54 24.01
CA ALA A 13 -36.79 26.38 23.31
C ALA A 13 -36.17 26.18 21.92
N LEU A 14 -35.76 27.24 21.22
CA LEU A 14 -35.04 27.13 19.93
C LEU A 14 -33.62 26.62 20.05
N CYS A 15 -32.94 26.87 21.17
CA CYS A 15 -31.58 26.35 21.41
C CYS A 15 -31.57 24.85 21.79
N ALA A 16 -32.66 24.31 22.31
CA ALA A 16 -32.74 22.92 22.75
C ALA A 16 -32.92 21.89 21.59
N THR A 17 -33.25 22.36 20.37
CA THR A 17 -33.46 21.50 19.19
C THR A 17 -32.23 21.40 18.28
N ALA A 18 -31.14 22.10 18.60
CA ALA A 18 -29.89 21.96 17.90
C ALA A 18 -29.22 20.64 18.38
N GLY A 19 -29.63 19.53 17.79
CA GLY A 19 -28.93 18.25 17.94
C GLY A 19 -27.45 18.41 17.54
N PRO A 20 -26.56 17.54 18.05
CA PRO A 20 -25.16 17.59 17.67
C PRO A 20 -25.05 17.42 16.15
N LEU A 21 -24.64 18.49 15.46
CA LEU A 21 -24.24 18.42 14.06
C LEU A 21 -22.98 17.55 13.99
N SER A 22 -23.17 16.26 13.77
CA SER A 22 -22.05 15.38 13.42
C SER A 22 -21.59 15.75 12.01
N ALA A 23 -20.58 16.60 11.92
CA ALA A 23 -19.88 16.84 10.67
C ALA A 23 -19.15 15.55 10.29
N GLN A 24 -19.77 14.69 9.51
CA GLN A 24 -19.10 13.56 8.88
C GLN A 24 -18.25 14.09 7.73
N ILE A 25 -16.94 14.12 7.93
CA ILE A 25 -15.99 14.38 6.84
C ILE A 25 -15.95 13.13 5.98
N TYR A 26 -16.71 13.12 4.88
CA TYR A 26 -16.63 12.08 3.88
C TYR A 26 -15.45 12.36 2.97
N ILE A 27 -14.36 11.59 3.15
CA ILE A 27 -13.19 11.68 2.29
C ILE A 27 -13.39 10.66 1.16
N VAL A 28 -13.65 11.13 -0.04
CA VAL A 28 -13.64 10.29 -1.25
C VAL A 28 -12.18 9.96 -1.56
N PRO A 29 -11.80 8.68 -1.61
CA PRO A 29 -10.45 8.32 -2.04
C PRO A 29 -10.20 8.81 -3.47
N PRO A 30 -9.01 9.35 -3.78
CA PRO A 30 -8.69 9.74 -5.14
C PRO A 30 -8.72 8.52 -6.07
N VAL A 31 -9.18 8.73 -7.31
CA VAL A 31 -9.16 7.71 -8.35
C VAL A 31 -7.78 7.70 -8.99
N PHE A 32 -7.05 6.60 -8.86
CA PHE A 32 -5.72 6.42 -9.44
C PHE A 32 -5.81 5.71 -10.81
N THR A 33 -6.44 6.35 -11.79
CA THR A 33 -6.48 5.80 -13.16
C THR A 33 -5.14 6.01 -13.86
N SER A 34 -4.79 5.11 -14.77
CA SER A 34 -3.58 5.22 -15.58
C SER A 34 -3.65 4.33 -16.81
N ASP A 35 -2.84 4.65 -17.82
CA ASP A 35 -2.65 3.81 -18.98
C ASP A 35 -1.92 2.51 -18.62
N PRO A 36 -2.14 1.41 -19.35
CA PRO A 36 -1.39 0.19 -19.23
C PRO A 36 0.11 0.40 -19.46
N VAL A 37 0.93 -0.43 -18.82
CA VAL A 37 2.39 -0.33 -18.85
C VAL A 37 3.04 -1.64 -19.33
N SER A 38 4.25 -1.54 -19.86
CA SER A 38 5.03 -2.71 -20.32
C SER A 38 5.92 -3.30 -19.21
N GLY A 39 6.26 -2.49 -18.19
CA GLY A 39 7.15 -2.84 -17.09
C GLY A 39 8.53 -2.19 -17.16
N SER A 40 8.89 -1.61 -18.31
CA SER A 40 10.18 -0.91 -18.48
C SER A 40 10.12 0.58 -18.13
N GLU A 41 8.93 1.13 -17.88
CA GLU A 41 8.72 2.54 -17.61
C GLU A 41 9.27 2.93 -16.23
N GLU A 42 9.79 4.14 -16.16
CA GLU A 42 10.31 4.72 -14.93
C GLU A 42 9.23 4.82 -13.84
N GLY A 43 9.63 4.57 -12.60
CA GLY A 43 8.75 4.67 -11.43
C GLY A 43 7.84 3.47 -11.17
N LEU A 44 7.83 2.44 -12.02
CA LEU A 44 7.03 1.22 -11.79
C LEU A 44 7.71 0.24 -10.85
N GLY A 45 9.02 0.11 -10.95
CA GLY A 45 9.81 -0.84 -10.17
C GLY A 45 11.25 -0.39 -10.05
N LEU A 46 12.09 -1.32 -9.61
CA LEU A 46 13.53 -1.10 -9.58
C LEU A 46 14.11 -1.26 -10.99
N PRO A 47 15.13 -0.48 -11.35
CA PRO A 47 15.76 -0.58 -12.66
C PRO A 47 16.41 -1.94 -12.87
N LEU A 48 16.23 -2.50 -14.06
CA LEU A 48 16.83 -3.78 -14.51
C LEU A 48 17.67 -3.53 -15.76
N PRO A 49 18.90 -3.02 -15.65
CA PRO A 49 19.74 -2.67 -16.80
C PRO A 49 19.99 -3.88 -17.71
N GLY A 50 19.69 -3.73 -19.00
CA GLY A 50 19.87 -4.80 -19.99
C GLY A 50 18.91 -5.97 -19.85
N ALA A 51 17.76 -5.76 -19.17
CA ALA A 51 16.69 -6.75 -19.13
C ALA A 51 15.97 -6.83 -20.46
N THR A 52 15.47 -8.02 -20.77
CA THR A 52 14.59 -8.25 -21.94
C THR A 52 13.16 -7.81 -21.62
N PRO A 53 12.28 -7.63 -22.64
CA PRO A 53 10.87 -7.35 -22.43
C PRO A 53 10.17 -8.38 -21.54
N GLU A 54 10.54 -9.66 -21.65
CA GLU A 54 10.01 -10.75 -20.83
C GLU A 54 10.44 -10.63 -19.37
N GLU A 55 11.69 -10.21 -19.13
CA GLU A 55 12.23 -9.97 -17.77
C GLU A 55 11.56 -8.74 -17.13
N TYR A 56 11.28 -7.67 -17.90
CA TYR A 56 10.48 -6.54 -17.43
C TYR A 56 9.03 -6.95 -17.11
N SER A 57 8.43 -7.79 -17.96
CA SER A 57 7.10 -8.33 -17.70
C SER A 57 7.05 -9.18 -16.42
N ALA A 58 8.09 -9.98 -16.22
CA ALA A 58 8.25 -10.77 -14.98
C ALA A 58 8.42 -9.88 -13.75
N ALA A 59 9.21 -8.82 -13.85
CA ALA A 59 9.37 -7.84 -12.78
C ALA A 59 8.06 -7.12 -12.45
N LEU A 60 7.23 -6.85 -13.44
CA LEU A 60 5.92 -6.24 -13.26
C LEU A 60 4.98 -7.17 -12.46
N VAL A 61 4.89 -8.44 -12.85
CA VAL A 61 4.09 -9.46 -12.15
C VAL A 61 4.61 -9.66 -10.71
N TRP A 62 5.92 -9.76 -10.53
CA TRP A 62 6.53 -9.90 -9.21
C TRP A 62 6.36 -8.66 -8.33
N GLY A 63 6.41 -7.48 -8.94
CA GLY A 63 6.11 -6.21 -8.30
C GLY A 63 4.66 -6.11 -7.81
N LEU A 64 3.69 -6.56 -8.62
CA LEU A 64 2.29 -6.65 -8.22
C LEU A 64 2.11 -7.55 -6.99
N ARG A 65 2.73 -8.75 -7.01
CA ARG A 65 2.74 -9.65 -5.84
C ARG A 65 3.31 -8.96 -4.61
N SER A 66 4.44 -8.27 -4.74
CA SER A 66 5.09 -7.58 -3.63
C SER A 66 4.21 -6.45 -3.07
N GLY A 67 3.57 -5.67 -3.93
CA GLY A 67 2.66 -4.61 -3.52
C GLY A 67 1.44 -5.15 -2.76
N LEU A 68 0.81 -6.20 -3.28
CA LEU A 68 -0.34 -6.83 -2.61
C LEU A 68 0.06 -7.55 -1.31
N ASN A 69 1.29 -8.08 -1.21
CA ASN A 69 1.82 -8.61 0.05
C ASN A 69 1.94 -7.51 1.12
N ILE A 70 2.54 -6.37 0.78
CA ILE A 70 2.63 -5.23 1.71
C ILE A 70 1.23 -4.74 2.10
N ALA A 71 0.28 -4.69 1.16
CA ALA A 71 -1.10 -4.35 1.48
C ALA A 71 -1.73 -5.35 2.45
N ALA A 72 -1.50 -6.65 2.27
CA ALA A 72 -1.98 -7.70 3.17
C ALA A 72 -1.45 -7.52 4.60
N LEU A 73 -0.23 -6.99 4.76
CA LEU A 73 0.38 -6.74 6.06
C LEU A 73 -0.05 -5.40 6.68
N GLN A 74 -0.04 -4.33 5.90
CA GLN A 74 -0.27 -2.98 6.41
C GLN A 74 -1.75 -2.59 6.52
N CYS A 75 -2.60 -3.18 5.67
CA CYS A 75 -4.01 -2.81 5.55
C CYS A 75 -4.96 -3.81 6.23
N ALA A 76 -4.45 -4.87 6.84
CA ALA A 76 -5.24 -5.95 7.44
C ALA A 76 -6.23 -5.51 8.52
N ARG A 77 -5.99 -4.36 9.17
CA ARG A 77 -6.87 -3.84 10.24
C ARG A 77 -8.27 -3.43 9.75
N ASN A 78 -8.42 -3.18 8.45
CA ASN A 78 -9.69 -2.80 7.86
C ASN A 78 -10.27 -3.99 7.09
N GLU A 79 -11.21 -4.70 7.70
CA GLU A 79 -11.85 -5.89 7.14
C GLU A 79 -12.57 -5.63 5.81
N PHE A 80 -13.07 -4.41 5.57
CA PHE A 80 -13.70 -4.05 4.30
C PHE A 80 -12.75 -4.12 3.10
N TYR A 81 -11.44 -3.99 3.34
CA TYR A 81 -10.45 -4.07 2.27
C TYR A 81 -10.16 -5.51 1.85
N ASP A 82 -10.27 -6.47 2.75
CA ASP A 82 -9.97 -7.90 2.52
C ASP A 82 -8.60 -8.13 1.83
N THR A 83 -7.62 -7.30 2.18
CA THR A 83 -6.31 -7.34 1.52
C THR A 83 -5.57 -8.66 1.75
N THR A 84 -5.74 -9.28 2.91
CA THR A 84 -5.17 -10.59 3.22
C THR A 84 -5.83 -11.69 2.39
N GLY A 85 -7.16 -11.72 2.30
CA GLY A 85 -7.90 -12.68 1.48
C GLY A 85 -7.56 -12.56 0.01
N ASN A 86 -7.48 -11.33 -0.51
CA ASN A 86 -7.11 -11.05 -1.89
C ASN A 86 -5.68 -11.50 -2.22
N TYR A 87 -4.71 -11.28 -1.31
CA TYR A 87 -3.34 -11.75 -1.49
C TYR A 87 -3.25 -13.29 -1.47
N ASN A 88 -3.97 -13.94 -0.57
CA ASN A 88 -4.00 -15.40 -0.52
C ASN A 88 -4.62 -16.01 -1.79
N ALA A 89 -5.66 -15.39 -2.34
CA ALA A 89 -6.25 -15.78 -3.62
C ALA A 89 -5.20 -15.66 -4.75
N LEU A 90 -4.48 -14.54 -4.86
CA LEU A 90 -3.37 -14.39 -5.82
C LEU A 90 -2.37 -15.55 -5.73
N LEU A 91 -1.92 -15.88 -4.51
CA LEU A 91 -0.93 -16.95 -4.31
C LEU A 91 -1.45 -18.34 -4.72
N THR A 92 -2.74 -18.58 -4.56
CA THR A 92 -3.39 -19.85 -4.88
C THR A 92 -3.67 -19.96 -6.37
N ASP A 93 -4.37 -18.97 -6.92
CA ASP A 93 -4.95 -19.03 -8.26
C ASP A 93 -3.89 -18.82 -9.34
N HIS A 94 -2.91 -17.92 -9.07
CA HIS A 94 -1.86 -17.55 -10.04
C HIS A 94 -0.47 -18.10 -9.68
N ARG A 95 -0.40 -19.16 -8.89
CA ARG A 95 0.86 -19.73 -8.40
C ARG A 95 1.87 -20.04 -9.51
N LYS A 96 1.41 -20.59 -10.65
CA LYS A 96 2.29 -20.95 -11.77
C LYS A 96 2.86 -19.71 -12.46
N GLU A 97 2.07 -18.66 -12.63
CA GLU A 97 2.49 -17.39 -13.26
C GLU A 97 3.48 -16.66 -12.35
N LEU A 98 3.24 -16.64 -11.05
CA LEU A 98 4.16 -16.08 -10.07
C LEU A 98 5.50 -16.85 -10.02
N ALA A 99 5.46 -18.19 -10.09
CA ALA A 99 6.66 -19.01 -10.16
C ALA A 99 7.46 -18.75 -11.43
N ALA A 100 6.79 -18.63 -12.59
CA ALA A 100 7.43 -18.29 -13.85
C ALA A 100 8.10 -16.90 -13.81
N ALA A 101 7.44 -15.92 -13.25
CA ALA A 101 7.99 -14.56 -13.07
C ALA A 101 9.23 -14.59 -12.18
N HIS A 102 9.21 -15.33 -11.07
CA HIS A 102 10.36 -15.47 -10.19
C HIS A 102 11.54 -16.17 -10.88
N VAL A 103 11.26 -17.21 -11.68
CA VAL A 103 12.30 -17.89 -12.47
C VAL A 103 12.94 -16.96 -13.48
N ALA A 104 12.15 -16.14 -14.19
CA ALA A 104 12.67 -15.16 -15.14
C ALA A 104 13.58 -14.12 -14.47
N LEU A 105 13.19 -13.59 -13.31
CA LEU A 105 14.04 -12.71 -12.51
C LEU A 105 15.29 -13.38 -12.01
N THR A 106 15.20 -14.64 -11.57
CA THR A 106 16.36 -15.43 -11.17
C THR A 106 17.36 -15.60 -12.32
N ASN A 107 16.85 -15.87 -13.53
CA ASN A 107 17.67 -15.97 -14.74
C ASN A 107 18.35 -14.64 -15.10
N TYR A 108 17.63 -13.55 -15.00
CA TYR A 108 18.18 -12.20 -15.17
C TYR A 108 19.36 -11.95 -14.22
N TYR A 109 19.18 -12.19 -12.91
CA TYR A 109 20.22 -11.93 -11.91
C TYR A 109 21.39 -12.92 -12.02
N ALA A 110 21.15 -14.15 -12.45
CA ALA A 110 22.24 -15.06 -12.76
C ALA A 110 23.11 -14.52 -13.91
N ARG A 111 22.47 -14.17 -15.01
CA ARG A 111 23.14 -13.66 -16.23
C ARG A 111 23.87 -12.34 -15.99
N SER A 112 23.24 -11.39 -15.31
CA SER A 112 23.80 -10.04 -15.10
C SER A 112 24.89 -9.99 -14.02
N ASN A 113 25.11 -11.05 -13.25
CA ASN A 113 26.09 -11.10 -12.17
C ASN A 113 27.13 -12.23 -12.34
N GLY A 114 27.55 -12.47 -13.57
CA GLY A 114 28.67 -13.39 -13.90
C GLY A 114 28.31 -14.87 -13.80
N GLY A 115 27.05 -15.21 -13.69
CA GLY A 115 26.54 -16.57 -13.84
C GLY A 115 26.04 -16.86 -15.25
N SER A 116 25.23 -17.87 -15.41
CA SER A 116 24.59 -18.21 -16.68
C SER A 116 23.17 -18.70 -16.47
N ALA A 117 22.31 -18.41 -17.44
CA ALA A 117 20.95 -18.91 -17.47
C ALA A 117 20.67 -19.49 -18.87
N SER A 118 20.34 -20.77 -18.91
CA SER A 118 19.87 -21.44 -20.11
C SER A 118 18.58 -22.20 -19.82
N ALA A 119 17.88 -22.63 -20.87
CA ALA A 119 16.64 -23.39 -20.72
C ALA A 119 16.79 -24.68 -19.88
N LYS A 120 18.00 -25.22 -19.80
CA LYS A 120 18.27 -26.50 -19.07
C LYS A 120 18.95 -26.30 -17.72
N LYS A 121 19.67 -25.18 -17.52
CA LYS A 121 20.48 -25.00 -16.31
C LYS A 121 20.68 -23.51 -16.01
N VAL A 122 20.46 -23.15 -14.77
CA VAL A 122 20.81 -21.84 -14.22
C VAL A 122 21.99 -22.02 -13.29
N VAL A 123 23.04 -21.22 -13.50
CA VAL A 123 24.22 -21.18 -12.63
C VAL A 123 24.22 -19.82 -11.95
N MET A 124 23.87 -19.80 -10.68
CA MET A 124 23.79 -18.60 -9.86
C MET A 124 25.11 -18.41 -9.12
N THR A 125 25.74 -17.26 -9.29
CA THR A 125 26.88 -16.86 -8.47
C THR A 125 26.42 -16.35 -7.11
N ARG A 126 27.34 -16.23 -6.15
CA ARG A 126 27.06 -15.57 -4.86
C ARG A 126 26.64 -14.11 -5.04
N ALA A 127 27.25 -13.41 -6.01
CA ALA A 127 26.87 -12.04 -6.36
C ALA A 127 25.42 -11.97 -6.89
N GLY A 128 25.03 -12.88 -7.79
CA GLY A 128 23.69 -12.98 -8.31
C GLY A 128 22.65 -13.29 -7.23
N MET A 129 22.96 -14.20 -6.30
CA MET A 129 22.09 -14.48 -5.16
C MET A 129 21.90 -13.26 -4.26
N ASN A 130 22.96 -12.54 -3.97
CA ASN A 130 22.88 -11.30 -3.18
C ASN A 130 22.08 -10.23 -3.92
N ALA A 131 22.24 -10.11 -5.24
CA ALA A 131 21.56 -9.12 -6.05
C ALA A 131 20.03 -9.35 -6.10
N ILE A 132 19.56 -10.60 -6.27
CA ILE A 132 18.12 -10.89 -6.24
C ILE A 132 17.53 -10.68 -4.83
N ASN A 133 18.25 -11.05 -3.77
CA ASN A 133 17.79 -10.80 -2.40
C ASN A 133 17.68 -9.29 -2.09
N GLN A 134 18.63 -8.50 -2.61
CA GLN A 134 18.57 -7.04 -2.51
C GLN A 134 17.41 -6.46 -3.33
N TYR A 135 17.15 -7.01 -4.51
CA TYR A 135 16.00 -6.62 -5.32
C TYR A 135 14.69 -6.83 -4.56
N ASP A 136 14.50 -8.02 -3.98
CA ASP A 136 13.31 -8.32 -3.20
C ASP A 136 13.16 -7.36 -2.02
N THR A 137 14.22 -7.18 -1.22
CA THR A 137 14.21 -6.25 -0.08
C THR A 137 13.87 -4.83 -0.49
N ARG A 138 14.48 -4.29 -1.55
CA ARG A 138 14.21 -2.95 -2.05
C ARG A 138 12.81 -2.84 -2.64
N SER A 139 12.32 -3.89 -3.30
CA SER A 139 10.96 -3.94 -3.83
C SER A 139 9.93 -3.83 -2.72
N TYR A 140 10.06 -4.60 -1.64
CA TYR A 140 9.19 -4.50 -0.47
C TYR A 140 9.27 -3.13 0.20
N ASN A 141 10.47 -2.59 0.39
CA ASN A 141 10.66 -1.26 0.96
C ASN A 141 10.02 -0.16 0.10
N GLY A 142 10.07 -0.31 -1.24
CA GLY A 142 9.45 0.62 -2.17
C GLY A 142 7.91 0.60 -2.16
N TRP A 143 7.28 -0.41 -1.58
CA TRP A 143 5.84 -0.49 -1.36
C TRP A 143 5.43 -0.04 0.04
N SER A 144 6.34 -0.09 1.01
CA SER A 144 6.07 0.25 2.41
C SER A 144 6.11 1.76 2.60
N THR A 145 4.95 2.39 2.72
CA THR A 145 4.83 3.83 2.97
C THR A 145 3.77 4.11 4.01
N LEU A 146 4.15 4.85 5.05
CA LEU A 146 3.24 5.26 6.11
C LEU A 146 2.38 6.45 5.71
N TYR A 147 2.91 7.33 4.85
CA TYR A 147 2.28 8.59 4.50
C TYR A 147 1.09 8.44 3.54
N ALA A 148 1.14 7.48 2.64
CA ALA A 148 0.09 7.24 1.66
C ALA A 148 -0.79 6.01 2.00
N GLN A 149 -0.72 5.50 3.22
CA GLN A 149 -1.34 4.22 3.61
C GLN A 149 -2.83 4.13 3.25
N ARG A 150 -3.62 5.19 3.47
CA ARG A 150 -5.06 5.18 3.16
C ARG A 150 -5.32 4.98 1.66
N GLY A 151 -4.68 5.78 0.80
CA GLY A 151 -4.83 5.68 -0.65
C GLY A 151 -4.34 4.33 -1.17
N PHE A 152 -3.19 3.89 -0.69
CA PHE A 152 -2.62 2.60 -1.03
C PHE A 152 -3.52 1.44 -0.61
N CYS A 153 -4.02 1.41 0.63
CA CYS A 153 -4.89 0.34 1.11
C CYS A 153 -6.19 0.26 0.30
N HIS A 154 -6.79 1.40 -0.02
CA HIS A 154 -7.98 1.45 -0.85
C HIS A 154 -7.70 0.93 -2.26
N GLN A 155 -6.66 1.42 -2.92
CA GLN A 155 -6.30 0.99 -4.27
C GLN A 155 -5.89 -0.49 -4.32
N ALA A 156 -5.10 -0.96 -3.37
CA ALA A 156 -4.72 -2.36 -3.27
C ALA A 156 -5.93 -3.29 -3.03
N SER A 157 -6.92 -2.83 -2.26
CA SER A 157 -8.18 -3.55 -2.09
C SER A 157 -8.93 -3.67 -3.41
N GLN A 158 -9.07 -2.58 -4.18
CA GLN A 158 -9.75 -2.60 -5.47
C GLN A 158 -9.04 -3.53 -6.46
N VAL A 159 -7.73 -3.37 -6.59
CA VAL A 159 -6.90 -4.23 -7.46
C VAL A 159 -6.99 -5.70 -7.02
N GLY A 160 -6.86 -5.97 -5.73
CA GLY A 160 -6.92 -7.33 -5.21
C GLY A 160 -8.29 -8.00 -5.39
N LYS A 161 -9.40 -7.27 -5.22
CA LYS A 161 -10.76 -7.77 -5.49
C LYS A 161 -10.96 -8.07 -6.97
N ALA A 162 -10.53 -7.18 -7.86
CA ALA A 162 -10.61 -7.37 -9.30
C ALA A 162 -9.77 -8.58 -9.76
N LEU A 163 -8.62 -8.79 -9.15
CA LEU A 163 -7.72 -9.91 -9.46
C LEU A 163 -8.36 -11.28 -9.24
N ARG A 164 -9.28 -11.41 -8.29
CA ARG A 164 -10.00 -12.68 -8.03
C ARG A 164 -10.86 -13.16 -9.20
N PHE A 165 -11.15 -12.29 -10.15
CA PHE A 165 -11.90 -12.61 -11.37
C PHE A 165 -11.02 -12.78 -12.61
N VAL A 166 -9.69 -12.66 -12.44
CA VAL A 166 -8.74 -12.82 -13.54
C VAL A 166 -8.54 -14.32 -13.80
N PRO A 167 -8.73 -14.79 -15.05
CA PRO A 167 -8.49 -16.19 -15.37
C PRO A 167 -6.99 -16.53 -15.31
N ILE A 168 -6.68 -17.81 -15.13
CA ILE A 168 -5.30 -18.32 -15.19
C ILE A 168 -4.71 -17.95 -16.57
N GLY A 169 -3.50 -17.40 -16.61
CA GLY A 169 -2.85 -16.84 -17.80
C GLY A 169 -3.10 -15.36 -18.01
N GLY A 170 -4.00 -14.75 -17.23
CA GLY A 170 -4.36 -13.33 -17.31
C GLY A 170 -3.58 -12.40 -16.37
N LEU A 171 -2.64 -12.92 -15.55
CA LEU A 171 -1.99 -12.12 -14.53
C LEU A 171 -1.10 -11.02 -15.12
N LEU A 172 -0.37 -11.27 -16.21
CA LEU A 172 0.48 -10.25 -16.84
C LEU A 172 -0.34 -9.09 -17.43
N PRO A 173 -1.36 -9.29 -18.29
CA PRO A 173 -2.22 -8.20 -18.75
C PRO A 173 -2.87 -7.43 -17.62
N PHE A 174 -3.28 -8.13 -16.55
CA PHE A 174 -3.83 -7.49 -15.36
C PHE A 174 -2.80 -6.62 -14.65
N ALA A 175 -1.56 -7.10 -14.48
CA ALA A 175 -0.48 -6.32 -13.89
C ALA A 175 -0.16 -5.09 -14.74
N GLN A 176 -0.13 -5.22 -16.06
CA GLN A 176 0.08 -4.12 -17.00
C GLN A 176 -0.99 -3.03 -16.85
N ALA A 177 -2.24 -3.41 -16.71
CA ALA A 177 -3.36 -2.47 -16.56
C ALA A 177 -3.39 -1.77 -15.19
N ASN A 178 -2.87 -2.39 -14.13
CA ASN A 178 -3.10 -1.92 -12.77
C ASN A 178 -1.84 -1.43 -12.03
N MET A 179 -0.64 -1.74 -12.52
CA MET A 179 0.60 -1.45 -11.80
C MET A 179 0.82 0.05 -11.57
N ARG A 180 0.61 0.88 -12.59
CA ARG A 180 0.81 2.33 -12.48
C ARG A 180 -0.17 2.95 -11.48
N SER A 181 -1.44 2.56 -11.53
CA SER A 181 -2.45 3.05 -10.58
C SER A 181 -2.11 2.65 -9.14
N LEU A 182 -1.61 1.44 -8.94
CA LEU A 182 -1.16 0.96 -7.63
C LEU A 182 0.07 1.73 -7.15
N ARG A 183 1.04 2.05 -8.04
CA ARG A 183 2.20 2.90 -7.73
C ARG A 183 1.80 4.34 -7.44
N ASN A 184 0.89 4.91 -8.22
CA ASN A 184 0.39 6.26 -8.00
C ASN A 184 -0.29 6.41 -6.63
N SER A 185 -0.90 5.35 -6.11
CA SER A 185 -1.52 5.36 -4.78
C SER A 185 -0.53 5.47 -3.61
N LEU A 186 0.77 5.26 -3.86
CA LEU A 186 1.85 5.47 -2.89
C LEU A 186 2.29 6.94 -2.80
N ILE A 187 1.95 7.73 -3.81
CA ILE A 187 2.21 9.17 -3.77
C ILE A 187 1.14 9.77 -2.87
N PHE A 188 1.56 10.58 -1.91
CA PHE A 188 0.62 11.34 -1.10
C PHE A 188 -0.11 12.34 -2.01
N ALA A 189 -1.20 11.90 -2.60
CA ALA A 189 -2.18 12.81 -3.17
C ALA A 189 -2.89 13.46 -1.98
N GLY A 190 -2.36 14.58 -1.52
CA GLY A 190 -3.00 15.35 -0.47
C GLY A 190 -4.42 15.64 -0.88
N ASP A 191 -5.37 15.40 0.02
CA ASP A 191 -6.70 15.97 -0.10
C ASP A 191 -6.50 17.47 -0.41
N PRO A 192 -7.05 18.01 -1.52
CA PRO A 192 -6.86 19.42 -1.88
C PRO A 192 -7.30 20.37 -0.78
N LEU A 193 -8.17 19.96 0.14
CA LEU A 193 -8.54 20.72 1.33
C LEU A 193 -7.39 20.83 2.34
N PHE A 194 -6.42 19.93 2.33
CA PHE A 194 -5.28 19.92 3.24
C PHE A 194 -3.93 20.17 2.55
N ALA A 195 -3.89 20.23 1.22
CA ALA A 195 -2.66 20.43 0.45
C ALA A 195 -1.98 21.79 0.71
N THR A 196 -2.72 22.80 1.12
CA THR A 196 -2.22 24.17 1.32
C THR A 196 -1.82 24.47 2.77
N ARG A 197 -2.27 23.67 3.71
CA ARG A 197 -1.87 23.81 5.11
C ARG A 197 -1.79 22.40 5.69
N ARG A 198 -0.58 21.88 5.86
CA ARG A 198 -0.39 20.76 6.78
C ARG A 198 -0.86 21.23 8.15
N PRO A 199 -2.02 20.82 8.67
CA PRO A 199 -2.16 20.84 10.10
C PRO A 199 -1.13 19.86 10.61
N TYR A 200 -0.04 20.37 11.17
CA TYR A 200 0.78 19.60 12.07
C TYR A 200 -0.14 19.27 13.24
N PHE A 201 -0.77 18.10 13.15
CA PHE A 201 -1.24 17.46 14.36
C PHE A 201 0.02 16.76 14.91
N PRO A 202 0.66 17.33 15.94
CA PRO A 202 1.60 16.53 16.69
C PRO A 202 0.80 15.28 17.06
N ALA A 203 1.34 14.09 16.76
CA ALA A 203 0.79 12.87 17.32
C ALA A 203 0.58 13.19 18.80
N PRO A 204 -0.63 12.99 19.35
CA PRO A 204 -0.85 13.28 20.75
C PRO A 204 0.27 12.58 21.48
N GLU A 205 1.17 13.35 22.08
CA GLU A 205 2.18 12.81 22.98
C GLU A 205 1.36 12.10 24.04
N ILE A 206 1.33 10.77 23.98
CA ILE A 206 0.73 9.97 25.04
C ILE A 206 1.67 10.17 26.24
N ARG A 207 1.37 11.22 26.98
CA ARG A 207 2.12 11.54 28.19
C ARG A 207 1.55 10.68 29.30
N TYR A 208 2.29 9.66 29.64
CA TYR A 208 1.98 8.86 30.80
C TYR A 208 2.24 9.69 32.07
N PRO A 209 1.55 9.42 33.21
CA PRO A 209 1.88 10.02 34.50
C PRO A 209 3.36 9.83 34.85
N ASP A 210 3.98 10.78 35.53
CA ASP A 210 5.43 10.81 35.82
C ASP A 210 5.93 9.53 36.49
N ASN A 211 5.10 8.87 37.30
CA ASN A 211 5.41 7.59 37.95
C ASN A 211 5.53 6.41 36.96
N CYS A 212 5.12 6.61 35.72
CA CYS A 212 5.23 5.62 34.65
C CYS A 212 6.57 5.67 33.92
N TYR A 213 7.40 6.66 34.17
CA TYR A 213 8.74 6.73 33.59
C TYR A 213 9.77 6.15 34.56
N ASP A 214 10.80 5.53 34.00
CA ASP A 214 11.97 5.12 34.75
C ASP A 214 13.01 6.26 34.82
N LYS A 215 14.15 6.01 35.45
CA LYS A 215 15.24 7.00 35.59
C LYS A 215 15.91 7.38 34.25
N ARG A 216 15.63 6.62 33.17
CA ARG A 216 16.14 6.86 31.82
C ARG A 216 15.13 7.57 30.92
N GLY A 217 13.89 7.77 31.40
CA GLY A 217 12.80 8.36 30.64
C GLY A 217 11.97 7.33 29.82
N ASP A 218 12.22 6.02 30.01
CA ASP A 218 11.47 4.97 29.32
C ASP A 218 10.18 4.63 30.07
N VAL A 219 9.11 4.33 29.30
CA VAL A 219 7.81 3.97 29.91
C VAL A 219 7.87 2.56 30.49
N LYS A 220 7.56 2.42 31.76
CA LYS A 220 7.53 1.12 32.46
C LYS A 220 6.45 0.21 31.87
N ALA A 221 6.77 -1.07 31.67
CA ALA A 221 5.88 -2.06 31.09
C ALA A 221 4.51 -2.18 31.79
N LYS A 222 4.42 -1.88 33.09
CA LYS A 222 3.16 -1.87 33.85
C LYS A 222 2.17 -0.79 33.45
N CYS A 223 2.63 0.26 32.74
CA CYS A 223 1.81 1.39 32.26
C CYS A 223 1.42 1.26 30.79
N LEU A 224 1.88 0.23 30.10
CA LEU A 224 1.58 -0.07 28.69
C LEU A 224 0.37 -1.00 28.52
N ARG A 225 -0.37 -1.29 29.60
CA ARG A 225 -1.56 -2.16 29.58
C ARG A 225 -2.84 -1.37 29.40
#